data_d57917372bdfb51377ac4834f6bc6ef0
#
_entry.id   d57917372bdfb51377ac4834f6bc6ef0
#
_cell.length_a   1.000
_cell.length_b   1.000
_cell.length_c   1.000
_cell.angle_alpha   90.00
_cell.angle_beta   90.00
_cell.angle_gamma   90.00
#
_symmetry.space_group_name_H-M   'P 1'
#
loop_
_entity.id
_entity.type
_entity.pdbx_description
1 polymer ?
#
loop_
_entity_poly.entity_id
_entity_poly.type
_entity_poly.pdbx_seq_one_letter_code
_entity_poly.pdbx_strand_id
1 'polypeptide(L)'
;MKKHSKKILAVFAMVLALACVLTACAPAAASSGNTGSKASEAPASSKADEKPVTLKYIDYGAKPDSGNCDGIWKAVNEILLRDLNCTMDVEYLGSGDASQMALKYAGNEEFDFAYMARWWGFADNAQNNAFRALTMDELKQYAPYMVENLPDIAWQQASVNGQIFMLPNIIFEYNEGIVAYRGDLLEKYEMEKLKTMDDLDRFMETVAKNETGMEVLSADFVGELWVNYPYHLKGTTWAYDYTDADHPEMVCIAMADCYLPYAKKMREYYEKGIFSAELISDTTNGRDRFKNGLCAVTAHNSTTISNIALEVQKSHPEWKIEIFNPYMGNKVVLGAFTGNGFVVTRTSQNPTKVIEVVNHIYDSADLQKLLNFGVEGVDYEMKDGKMTMIADVPADKKMNIGCNWNMSNNLIKETFIEEERYEGYSEIRADFEKNTVSHPLQAFTFDKTAVETEVANMTAVEKEYNAIRYGLLEDVDTAVAEYRAALKSAGYDKVKAEYDRQVKEFMATYNK
;
A
#
# COMPACT_ATOMS: atom_id res chain seq x y z
N MET A 1 -54.18 -14.22 13.15
CA MET A 1 -54.33 -15.69 13.36
C MET A 1 -52.94 -16.23 13.66
N LYS A 2 -52.69 -16.47 14.97
CA LYS A 2 -52.42 -17.78 15.60
C LYS A 2 -51.26 -18.51 14.94
N LYS A 3 -50.09 -18.50 15.65
CA LYS A 3 -49.60 -19.49 16.62
C LYS A 3 -48.97 -20.73 15.99
N HIS A 4 -47.74 -20.92 16.28
CA HIS A 4 -47.08 -22.11 16.88
C HIS A 4 -45.59 -22.03 16.57
N SER A 5 -44.65 -22.34 17.38
CA SER A 5 -44.51 -22.80 18.73
C SER A 5 -43.03 -23.05 18.98
N LYS A 6 -42.61 -22.64 20.13
CA LYS A 6 -41.39 -23.00 20.84
C LYS A 6 -41.10 -24.51 20.87
N LYS A 7 -39.85 -24.82 21.03
CA LYS A 7 -39.14 -26.00 21.56
C LYS A 7 -38.14 -26.52 20.47
N ILE A 8 -36.88 -26.55 20.75
CA ILE A 8 -36.16 -27.50 21.56
C ILE A 8 -34.88 -26.83 22.09
N LEU A 9 -34.81 -26.78 23.41
CA LEU A 9 -33.62 -26.52 24.21
C LEU A 9 -33.22 -27.86 24.82
N ALA A 10 -31.93 -28.01 25.05
CA ALA A 10 -31.30 -28.98 25.94
C ALA A 10 -30.91 -30.36 25.38
N VAL A 11 -29.79 -30.71 25.93
CA VAL A 11 -29.12 -32.00 26.09
C VAL A 11 -27.88 -32.13 25.18
N PHE A 12 -26.70 -31.80 25.69
CA PHE A 12 -25.69 -32.71 26.20
C PHE A 12 -24.54 -31.93 26.90
N ALA A 13 -24.66 -31.91 28.23
CA ALA A 13 -23.51 -31.80 29.11
C ALA A 13 -23.28 -33.18 29.72
N MET A 14 -22.04 -33.48 30.05
CA MET A 14 -21.50 -34.65 30.72
C MET A 14 -20.84 -35.69 29.77
N VAL A 15 -19.51 -35.82 29.87
CA VAL A 15 -18.80 -36.79 30.66
C VAL A 15 -17.41 -36.28 30.99
N LEU A 16 -17.17 -36.16 32.30
CA LEU A 16 -15.92 -35.92 33.02
C LEU A 16 -15.10 -37.18 33.18
N ALA A 17 -13.78 -36.98 33.21
CA ALA A 17 -12.83 -37.45 34.21
C ALA A 17 -12.09 -38.78 34.03
N LEU A 18 -10.87 -38.66 34.42
CA LEU A 18 -9.92 -39.63 35.05
C LEU A 18 -9.03 -40.39 34.11
N ALA A 19 -7.71 -40.17 34.12
CA ALA A 19 -6.81 -40.78 35.07
C ALA A 19 -5.40 -40.18 35.02
N CYS A 20 -4.93 -39.66 36.14
CA CYS A 20 -3.52 -39.53 36.49
C CYS A 20 -2.93 -40.90 36.87
N VAL A 21 -1.74 -41.23 36.41
CA VAL A 21 -0.79 -42.01 37.23
C VAL A 21 0.63 -41.56 36.96
N LEU A 22 1.27 -41.13 38.03
CA LEU A 22 2.68 -40.86 38.22
C LEU A 22 3.58 -42.07 38.01
N THR A 23 4.81 -41.84 37.60
CA THR A 23 5.97 -42.39 38.30
C THR A 23 7.24 -41.62 37.97
N ALA A 24 7.81 -41.08 39.03
CA ALA A 24 9.16 -40.57 39.13
C ALA A 24 10.19 -41.73 39.30
N CYS A 25 11.41 -41.49 38.85
CA CYS A 25 12.62 -41.76 39.65
C CYS A 25 13.88 -41.36 38.85
N ALA A 26 14.65 -40.40 39.45
CA ALA A 26 16.09 -40.28 39.26
C ALA A 26 16.79 -41.17 40.33
N PRO A 27 18.10 -41.40 40.34
CA PRO A 27 19.13 -40.34 40.46
C PRO A 27 20.52 -40.61 39.83
N ALA A 28 21.27 -39.54 39.85
CA ALA A 28 22.66 -39.21 39.72
C ALA A 28 23.77 -40.26 39.96
N ALA A 29 24.86 -40.13 39.22
CA ALA A 29 26.21 -40.15 39.83
C ALA A 29 27.23 -39.46 38.90
N ALA A 30 28.04 -38.63 39.47
CA ALA A 30 29.15 -37.86 38.90
C ALA A 30 30.39 -38.73 38.67
N SER A 31 31.23 -38.36 37.69
CA SER A 31 32.68 -38.57 37.80
C SER A 31 33.43 -37.59 36.88
N SER A 32 34.38 -36.91 37.49
CA SER A 32 35.36 -35.97 36.97
C SER A 32 36.41 -36.60 36.07
N GLY A 33 36.93 -35.81 35.14
CA GLY A 33 38.16 -36.12 34.41
C GLY A 33 38.54 -35.02 33.39
N ASN A 34 39.58 -34.38 33.69
CA ASN A 34 40.22 -33.17 33.12
C ASN A 34 41.03 -33.48 31.83
N THR A 35 41.29 -32.45 31.04
CA THR A 35 42.40 -32.10 30.12
C THR A 35 42.19 -32.29 28.64
N GLY A 36 42.53 -31.21 27.93
CA GLY A 36 43.12 -31.26 26.60
C GLY A 36 42.47 -30.35 25.52
N SER A 37 42.93 -29.11 25.45
CA SER A 37 42.75 -28.23 24.30
C SER A 37 43.08 -28.92 22.98
N LYS A 38 42.11 -28.93 22.04
CA LYS A 38 42.37 -28.86 20.61
C LYS A 38 41.24 -28.11 19.96
N ALA A 39 41.57 -26.99 19.32
CA ALA A 39 40.69 -26.32 18.41
C ALA A 39 40.21 -27.32 17.37
N SER A 40 38.91 -27.58 17.36
CA SER A 40 38.25 -28.33 16.30
C SER A 40 37.55 -27.33 15.43
N GLU A 41 38.01 -27.19 14.20
CA GLU A 41 37.26 -26.58 13.11
C GLU A 41 35.87 -27.23 13.06
N ALA A 42 34.85 -26.38 13.12
CA ALA A 42 33.50 -26.80 12.89
C ALA A 42 33.37 -27.36 11.46
N PRO A 43 32.79 -28.56 11.26
CA PRO A 43 32.57 -29.04 9.91
C PRO A 43 31.54 -28.13 9.22
N ALA A 44 31.92 -27.59 8.06
CA ALA A 44 30.96 -27.04 7.11
C ALA A 44 29.94 -28.14 6.81
N SER A 45 28.74 -28.06 7.35
CA SER A 45 27.64 -28.99 7.03
C SER A 45 27.32 -28.72 5.55
N SER A 46 27.51 -29.76 4.73
CA SER A 46 27.11 -29.79 3.34
C SER A 46 25.58 -29.60 3.26
N LYS A 47 25.11 -28.51 2.71
CA LYS A 47 23.69 -28.21 2.42
C LYS A 47 23.03 -29.15 1.41
N ALA A 48 23.69 -30.28 1.04
CA ALA A 48 23.34 -31.12 -0.10
C ALA A 48 22.31 -32.23 0.18
N ASP A 49 21.88 -32.44 1.44
CA ASP A 49 21.00 -33.57 1.82
C ASP A 49 19.60 -33.15 2.37
N GLU A 50 19.31 -31.85 2.52
CA GLU A 50 17.98 -31.43 2.97
C GLU A 50 17.02 -31.30 1.79
N LYS A 51 15.81 -31.88 1.91
CA LYS A 51 14.77 -31.69 0.88
C LYS A 51 14.42 -30.20 0.76
N PRO A 52 14.23 -29.72 -0.47
CA PRO A 52 13.79 -28.34 -0.66
C PRO A 52 12.49 -28.04 0.08
N VAL A 53 12.42 -26.86 0.70
CA VAL A 53 11.20 -26.36 1.34
C VAL A 53 10.36 -25.67 0.28
N THR A 54 9.06 -26.00 0.20
CA THR A 54 8.10 -25.25 -0.63
C THR A 54 7.31 -24.31 0.27
N LEU A 55 7.41 -23.00 0.01
CA LEU A 55 6.68 -21.97 0.72
C LEU A 55 5.38 -21.64 -0.03
N LYS A 56 4.26 -21.65 0.68
CA LYS A 56 2.98 -21.21 0.12
C LYS A 56 2.86 -19.69 0.24
N TYR A 57 2.75 -19.01 -0.89
CA TYR A 57 2.61 -17.56 -1.00
C TYR A 57 1.24 -17.19 -1.57
N ILE A 58 0.54 -16.27 -0.92
CA ILE A 58 -0.69 -15.68 -1.47
C ILE A 58 -0.40 -14.30 -2.02
N ASP A 59 -0.59 -14.15 -3.33
CA ASP A 59 -0.41 -12.90 -4.03
C ASP A 59 -1.73 -12.11 -4.16
N TYR A 60 -1.58 -10.80 -4.35
CA TYR A 60 -2.68 -9.86 -4.52
C TYR A 60 -3.34 -10.01 -5.91
N GLY A 61 -4.67 -9.93 -5.93
CA GLY A 61 -5.42 -9.86 -7.17
C GLY A 61 -5.67 -11.22 -7.83
N ALA A 62 -6.03 -11.19 -9.10
CA ALA A 62 -6.27 -12.38 -9.90
C ALA A 62 -5.01 -12.78 -10.68
N LYS A 63 -4.88 -14.10 -10.92
CA LYS A 63 -3.85 -14.59 -11.84
C LYS A 63 -4.11 -13.97 -13.22
N PRO A 64 -3.07 -13.44 -13.90
CA PRO A 64 -3.24 -12.91 -15.25
C PRO A 64 -3.77 -13.95 -16.24
N ASP A 65 -4.74 -13.54 -17.06
CA ASP A 65 -5.31 -14.38 -18.12
C ASP A 65 -4.41 -14.48 -19.37
N SER A 66 -3.38 -13.62 -19.45
CA SER A 66 -2.45 -13.55 -20.58
C SER A 66 -1.03 -13.33 -20.09
N GLY A 67 -0.06 -13.67 -20.93
CA GLY A 67 1.35 -13.57 -20.61
C GLY A 67 1.94 -14.86 -20.06
N ASN A 68 3.24 -14.82 -19.78
CA ASN A 68 4.03 -15.97 -19.34
C ASN A 68 4.15 -16.06 -17.80
N CYS A 69 3.01 -16.00 -17.10
CA CYS A 69 2.98 -16.03 -15.63
C CYS A 69 3.70 -17.27 -15.07
N ASP A 70 3.30 -18.45 -15.53
CA ASP A 70 3.84 -19.72 -15.00
C ASP A 70 5.32 -19.90 -15.34
N GLY A 71 5.76 -19.41 -16.51
CA GLY A 71 7.17 -19.45 -16.91
C GLY A 71 8.05 -18.55 -16.04
N ILE A 72 7.55 -17.38 -15.66
CA ILE A 72 8.26 -16.47 -14.74
C ILE A 72 8.38 -17.11 -13.34
N TRP A 73 7.29 -17.62 -12.77
CA TRP A 73 7.37 -18.28 -11.45
C TRP A 73 8.24 -19.53 -11.45
N LYS A 74 8.26 -20.26 -12.56
CA LYS A 74 9.20 -21.38 -12.72
C LYS A 74 10.66 -20.90 -12.68
N ALA A 75 10.99 -19.83 -13.40
CA ALA A 75 12.34 -19.26 -13.40
C ALA A 75 12.73 -18.68 -12.03
N VAL A 76 11.80 -18.04 -11.32
CA VAL A 76 11.99 -17.61 -9.93
C VAL A 76 12.33 -18.81 -9.04
N ASN A 77 11.58 -19.90 -9.16
CA ASN A 77 11.81 -21.11 -8.37
C ASN A 77 13.15 -21.81 -8.69
N GLU A 78 13.63 -21.74 -9.92
CA GLU A 78 14.97 -22.21 -10.29
C GLU A 78 16.07 -21.45 -9.56
N ILE A 79 15.92 -20.12 -9.44
CA ILE A 79 16.85 -19.26 -8.68
C ILE A 79 16.76 -19.56 -7.19
N LEU A 80 15.56 -19.60 -6.61
CA LEU A 80 15.36 -19.87 -5.18
C LEU A 80 15.85 -21.27 -4.78
N LEU A 81 15.66 -22.26 -5.65
CA LEU A 81 16.17 -23.62 -5.42
C LEU A 81 17.70 -23.64 -5.41
N ARG A 82 18.34 -22.98 -6.36
CA ARG A 82 19.79 -22.84 -6.46
C ARG A 82 20.40 -22.17 -5.21
N ASP A 83 19.80 -21.06 -4.78
CA ASP A 83 20.43 -20.15 -3.82
C ASP A 83 20.02 -20.46 -2.37
N LEU A 84 18.76 -20.87 -2.14
CA LEU A 84 18.19 -21.03 -0.82
C LEU A 84 17.64 -22.41 -0.53
N ASN A 85 17.77 -23.38 -1.47
CA ASN A 85 17.17 -24.71 -1.38
C ASN A 85 15.69 -24.69 -1.04
N CYS A 86 14.92 -23.80 -1.70
CA CYS A 86 13.47 -23.69 -1.53
C CYS A 86 12.78 -23.30 -2.84
N THR A 87 11.46 -23.41 -2.85
CA THR A 87 10.57 -22.97 -3.92
C THR A 87 9.37 -22.25 -3.34
N MET A 88 8.65 -21.50 -4.18
CA MET A 88 7.36 -20.89 -3.84
C MET A 88 6.25 -21.57 -4.64
N ASP A 89 5.15 -21.89 -3.95
CA ASP A 89 3.86 -22.21 -4.54
C ASP A 89 2.98 -20.98 -4.42
N VAL A 90 2.67 -20.35 -5.58
CA VAL A 90 2.01 -19.04 -5.64
C VAL A 90 0.54 -19.20 -5.92
N GLU A 91 -0.28 -18.83 -4.96
CA GLU A 91 -1.73 -18.74 -5.07
C GLU A 91 -2.13 -17.27 -5.24
N TYR A 92 -2.97 -16.96 -6.22
CA TYR A 92 -3.57 -15.65 -6.38
C TYR A 92 -4.88 -15.58 -5.62
N LEU A 93 -5.12 -14.48 -4.90
CA LEU A 93 -6.34 -14.31 -4.11
C LEU A 93 -7.63 -14.30 -4.97
N GLY A 94 -7.50 -14.01 -6.26
CA GLY A 94 -8.62 -13.97 -7.20
C GLY A 94 -9.25 -12.59 -7.33
N SER A 95 -9.08 -11.72 -6.34
CA SER A 95 -9.55 -10.34 -6.38
C SER A 95 -8.68 -9.40 -5.52
N GLY A 96 -8.91 -8.08 -5.63
CA GLY A 96 -8.29 -7.08 -4.75
C GLY A 96 -9.04 -6.85 -3.43
N ASP A 97 -10.04 -7.66 -3.11
CA ASP A 97 -10.86 -7.49 -1.90
C ASP A 97 -10.14 -7.99 -0.65
N ALA A 98 -9.77 -7.05 0.24
CA ALA A 98 -9.11 -7.34 1.51
C ALA A 98 -9.94 -8.25 2.44
N SER A 99 -11.26 -8.29 2.30
CA SER A 99 -12.13 -9.13 3.13
C SER A 99 -11.90 -10.62 2.89
N GLN A 100 -11.56 -11.02 1.66
CA GLN A 100 -11.22 -12.42 1.34
C GLN A 100 -9.96 -12.86 2.07
N MET A 101 -8.95 -11.99 2.13
CA MET A 101 -7.73 -12.29 2.86
C MET A 101 -7.97 -12.35 4.37
N ALA A 102 -8.79 -11.46 4.91
CA ALA A 102 -9.20 -11.50 6.32
C ALA A 102 -9.92 -12.81 6.68
N LEU A 103 -10.76 -13.35 5.78
CA LEU A 103 -11.41 -14.65 5.96
C LEU A 103 -10.41 -15.81 6.00
N LYS A 104 -9.38 -15.81 5.13
CA LYS A 104 -8.30 -16.82 5.16
C LYS A 104 -7.56 -16.82 6.50
N TYR A 105 -7.23 -15.62 7.02
CA TYR A 105 -6.61 -15.48 8.34
C TYR A 105 -7.53 -15.97 9.47
N ALA A 106 -8.79 -15.57 9.45
CA ALA A 106 -9.77 -15.99 10.46
C ALA A 106 -10.02 -17.52 10.42
N GLY A 107 -9.98 -18.13 9.23
CA GLY A 107 -10.08 -19.56 9.02
C GLY A 107 -8.83 -20.36 9.43
N ASN A 108 -7.74 -19.70 9.80
CA ASN A 108 -6.44 -20.30 10.06
C ASN A 108 -5.95 -21.19 8.89
N GLU A 109 -6.17 -20.75 7.65
CA GLU A 109 -5.64 -21.45 6.49
C GLU A 109 -4.11 -21.57 6.58
N GLU A 110 -3.58 -22.69 6.13
CA GLU A 110 -2.14 -22.95 6.18
C GLU A 110 -1.43 -22.41 4.94
N PHE A 111 -0.76 -21.27 5.09
CA PHE A 111 0.17 -20.69 4.12
C PHE A 111 1.27 -19.94 4.86
N ASP A 112 2.43 -19.75 4.21
CA ASP A 112 3.61 -19.23 4.89
C ASP A 112 3.68 -17.71 4.92
N PHE A 113 3.35 -17.06 3.81
CA PHE A 113 3.37 -15.62 3.72
C PHE A 113 2.40 -15.09 2.66
N ALA A 114 2.13 -13.80 2.72
CA ALA A 114 1.22 -13.14 1.80
C ALA A 114 1.68 -11.72 1.49
N TYR A 115 1.22 -11.21 0.34
CA TYR A 115 1.17 -9.76 0.10
C TYR A 115 0.39 -9.07 1.19
N MET A 116 0.86 -7.89 1.60
CA MET A 116 0.13 -7.02 2.51
C MET A 116 0.48 -5.56 2.26
N ALA A 117 -0.48 -4.67 2.56
CA ALA A 117 -0.31 -3.25 2.41
C ALA A 117 -1.05 -2.49 3.52
N ARG A 118 -0.53 -1.32 3.90
CA ARG A 118 -1.18 -0.43 4.86
C ARG A 118 -2.62 -0.10 4.47
N TRP A 119 -2.82 0.21 3.20
CA TRP A 119 -4.14 0.54 2.62
C TRP A 119 -5.05 -0.68 2.44
N TRP A 120 -4.53 -1.90 2.68
CA TRP A 120 -5.22 -3.16 2.48
C TRP A 120 -5.41 -3.96 3.79
N GLY A 121 -5.55 -3.27 4.92
CA GLY A 121 -5.92 -3.87 6.21
C GLY A 121 -4.76 -4.40 7.05
N PHE A 122 -3.52 -3.93 6.84
CA PHE A 122 -2.34 -4.38 7.58
C PHE A 122 -2.54 -4.27 9.11
N ALA A 123 -2.90 -3.07 9.59
CA ALA A 123 -3.01 -2.83 11.04
C ALA A 123 -4.10 -3.67 11.68
N ASP A 124 -5.28 -3.75 11.06
CA ASP A 124 -6.40 -4.54 11.56
C ASP A 124 -6.06 -6.03 11.65
N ASN A 125 -5.44 -6.58 10.61
CA ASN A 125 -5.04 -7.99 10.61
C ASN A 125 -3.93 -8.29 11.64
N ALA A 126 -2.97 -7.37 11.83
CA ALA A 126 -1.94 -7.50 12.88
C ALA A 126 -2.57 -7.50 14.27
N GLN A 127 -3.50 -6.58 14.56
CA GLN A 127 -4.25 -6.51 15.82
C GLN A 127 -5.10 -7.76 16.06
N ASN A 128 -5.66 -8.33 14.99
CA ASN A 128 -6.42 -9.60 15.02
C ASN A 128 -5.52 -10.85 15.06
N ASN A 129 -4.21 -10.69 15.31
CA ASN A 129 -3.27 -11.79 15.45
C ASN A 129 -3.18 -12.71 14.20
N ALA A 130 -3.29 -12.12 13.00
CA ALA A 130 -3.17 -12.85 11.74
C ALA A 130 -1.71 -13.18 11.39
N PHE A 131 -0.76 -12.38 11.88
CA PHE A 131 0.64 -12.44 11.52
C PHE A 131 1.53 -12.92 12.66
N ARG A 132 2.67 -13.49 12.32
CA ARG A 132 3.76 -13.75 13.24
C ARG A 132 4.55 -12.46 13.46
N ALA A 133 4.77 -12.10 14.72
CA ALA A 133 5.67 -11.00 15.07
C ALA A 133 7.12 -11.35 14.70
N LEU A 134 7.84 -10.37 14.18
CA LEU A 134 9.26 -10.45 13.82
C LEU A 134 10.09 -9.68 14.84
N THR A 135 11.32 -10.13 15.08
CA THR A 135 12.26 -9.42 15.92
C THR A 135 13.36 -8.80 15.08
N MET A 136 13.90 -7.66 15.51
CA MET A 136 15.02 -7.02 14.82
C MET A 136 16.26 -7.93 14.76
N ASP A 137 16.46 -8.81 15.76
CA ASP A 137 17.58 -9.76 15.76
C ASP A 137 17.40 -10.84 14.68
N GLU A 138 16.17 -11.36 14.49
CA GLU A 138 15.88 -12.26 13.36
C GLU A 138 16.08 -11.56 12.02
N LEU A 139 15.62 -10.30 11.90
CA LEU A 139 15.78 -9.51 10.68
C LEU A 139 17.25 -9.26 10.36
N LYS A 140 18.08 -8.90 11.35
CA LYS A 140 19.53 -8.77 11.15
C LYS A 140 20.20 -10.06 10.72
N GLN A 141 19.70 -11.21 11.17
CA GLN A 141 20.26 -12.51 10.85
C GLN A 141 19.82 -13.01 9.48
N TYR A 142 18.52 -12.88 9.12
CA TYR A 142 17.90 -13.52 7.97
C TYR A 142 17.46 -12.56 6.86
N ALA A 143 17.41 -11.26 7.13
CA ALA A 143 17.14 -10.20 6.17
C ALA A 143 18.14 -9.04 6.25
N PRO A 144 19.47 -9.29 6.26
CA PRO A 144 20.48 -8.26 6.46
C PRO A 144 20.41 -7.15 5.41
N TYR A 145 20.15 -7.48 4.15
CA TYR A 145 20.04 -6.49 3.08
C TYR A 145 18.88 -5.51 3.33
N MET A 146 17.73 -6.00 3.77
CA MET A 146 16.60 -5.13 4.10
C MET A 146 16.90 -4.23 5.30
N VAL A 147 17.58 -4.76 6.33
CA VAL A 147 17.96 -3.98 7.52
C VAL A 147 18.97 -2.88 7.17
N GLU A 148 19.89 -3.14 6.26
CA GLU A 148 20.88 -2.16 5.80
C GLU A 148 20.28 -1.05 4.94
N ASN A 149 19.27 -1.37 4.10
CA ASN A 149 18.76 -0.48 3.06
C ASN A 149 17.43 0.20 3.42
N LEU A 150 16.77 -0.19 4.50
CA LEU A 150 15.55 0.46 4.98
C LEU A 150 15.87 1.35 6.20
N PRO A 151 15.39 2.60 6.23
CA PRO A 151 15.56 3.47 7.38
C PRO A 151 14.70 3.01 8.57
N ASP A 152 15.07 3.45 9.78
CA ASP A 152 14.35 3.09 11.01
C ASP A 152 12.84 3.35 10.95
N ILE A 153 12.42 4.43 10.28
CA ILE A 153 11.01 4.76 10.09
C ILE A 153 10.24 3.66 9.37
N ALA A 154 10.88 2.90 8.46
CA ALA A 154 10.22 1.79 7.77
C ALA A 154 9.84 0.67 8.74
N TRP A 155 10.73 0.35 9.69
CA TRP A 155 10.48 -0.66 10.72
C TRP A 155 9.48 -0.19 11.78
N GLN A 156 9.49 1.11 12.10
CA GLN A 156 8.48 1.71 12.96
C GLN A 156 7.09 1.64 12.30
N GLN A 157 6.98 1.95 11.00
CA GLN A 157 5.73 1.81 10.24
C GLN A 157 5.27 0.36 10.08
N ALA A 158 6.20 -0.59 10.00
CA ALA A 158 5.94 -2.02 9.95
C ALA A 158 5.51 -2.60 11.32
N SER A 159 5.51 -1.77 12.36
CA SER A 159 5.17 -2.18 13.72
C SER A 159 3.74 -1.81 14.08
N VAL A 160 3.08 -2.72 14.80
CA VAL A 160 1.78 -2.52 15.44
C VAL A 160 1.94 -2.91 16.91
N ASN A 161 1.52 -2.04 17.81
CA ASN A 161 1.69 -2.24 19.27
C ASN A 161 3.14 -2.59 19.69
N GLY A 162 4.13 -1.96 19.02
CA GLY A 162 5.55 -2.15 19.30
C GLY A 162 6.16 -3.46 18.76
N GLN A 163 5.44 -4.25 17.99
CA GLN A 163 5.93 -5.47 17.35
C GLN A 163 5.95 -5.33 15.84
N ILE A 164 7.04 -5.74 15.18
CA ILE A 164 7.18 -5.72 13.73
C ILE A 164 6.39 -6.88 13.14
N PHE A 165 5.55 -6.60 12.14
CA PHE A 165 4.73 -7.61 11.45
C PHE A 165 4.90 -7.63 9.94
N MET A 166 5.53 -6.61 9.33
CA MET A 166 5.71 -6.53 7.89
C MET A 166 7.20 -6.51 7.53
N LEU A 167 7.52 -7.13 6.42
CA LEU A 167 8.74 -6.97 5.63
C LEU A 167 8.41 -5.95 4.53
N PRO A 168 8.72 -4.65 4.72
CA PRO A 168 8.35 -3.59 3.78
C PRO A 168 9.09 -3.72 2.45
N ASN A 169 8.51 -3.21 1.36
CA ASN A 169 9.25 -3.12 0.11
C ASN A 169 10.32 -2.01 0.15
N ILE A 170 11.29 -2.09 -0.77
CA ILE A 170 12.39 -1.11 -0.87
C ILE A 170 12.07 -0.14 -2.02
N ILE A 171 10.99 0.62 -1.84
CA ILE A 171 10.55 1.67 -2.77
C ILE A 171 10.42 2.98 -2.01
N PHE A 172 11.11 4.00 -2.51
CA PHE A 172 11.03 5.37 -1.97
C PHE A 172 10.07 6.16 -2.87
N GLU A 173 8.80 6.20 -2.49
CA GLU A 173 7.73 6.83 -3.27
C GLU A 173 7.11 7.99 -2.49
N TYR A 174 6.63 8.99 -3.21
CA TYR A 174 5.84 10.11 -2.68
C TYR A 174 4.39 9.90 -3.06
N ASN A 175 3.50 10.01 -2.08
CA ASN A 175 2.07 9.79 -2.29
C ASN A 175 1.33 11.06 -2.71
N GLU A 176 2.03 12.18 -2.77
CA GLU A 176 1.47 13.45 -3.25
C GLU A 176 1.04 13.30 -4.71
N GLY A 177 -0.23 13.63 -4.95
CA GLY A 177 -0.83 13.48 -6.27
C GLY A 177 -0.32 14.55 -7.22
N ILE A 178 0.38 14.15 -8.27
CA ILE A 178 0.62 15.01 -9.42
C ILE A 178 -0.44 14.77 -10.49
N VAL A 179 -0.58 15.70 -11.40
CA VAL A 179 -1.65 15.74 -12.39
C VAL A 179 -1.08 15.45 -13.78
N ALA A 180 -1.73 14.56 -14.55
CA ALA A 180 -1.57 14.50 -15.99
C ALA A 180 -2.79 15.13 -16.67
N TYR A 181 -2.58 15.88 -17.74
CA TYR A 181 -3.65 16.55 -18.46
C TYR A 181 -3.41 16.63 -19.97
N ARG A 182 -4.46 16.88 -20.71
CA ARG A 182 -4.52 16.99 -22.17
C ARG A 182 -3.94 18.32 -22.64
N GLY A 183 -2.66 18.32 -23.06
CA GLY A 183 -1.96 19.51 -23.54
C GLY A 183 -2.46 20.03 -24.89
N ASP A 184 -3.03 19.17 -25.76
CA ASP A 184 -3.69 19.59 -26.99
C ASP A 184 -4.89 20.51 -26.73
N LEU A 185 -5.57 20.36 -25.58
CA LEU A 185 -6.65 21.25 -25.18
C LEU A 185 -6.13 22.61 -24.71
N LEU A 186 -4.92 22.69 -24.12
CA LEU A 186 -4.29 23.99 -23.87
C LEU A 186 -4.09 24.77 -25.16
N GLU A 187 -3.51 24.11 -26.17
CA GLU A 187 -3.28 24.75 -27.48
C GLU A 187 -4.60 25.14 -28.16
N LYS A 188 -5.59 24.25 -28.13
CA LYS A 188 -6.93 24.49 -28.68
C LYS A 188 -7.59 25.75 -28.11
N TYR A 189 -7.37 26.01 -26.82
CA TYR A 189 -7.98 27.13 -26.09
C TYR A 189 -6.99 28.27 -25.84
N GLU A 190 -5.83 28.28 -26.47
CA GLU A 190 -4.80 29.32 -26.36
C GLU A 190 -4.39 29.62 -24.92
N MET A 191 -4.27 28.55 -24.08
CA MET A 191 -3.85 28.61 -22.69
C MET A 191 -2.37 28.28 -22.53
N GLU A 192 -1.70 28.90 -21.55
CA GLU A 192 -0.33 28.54 -21.16
C GLU A 192 -0.29 27.24 -20.35
N LYS A 193 0.91 26.60 -20.28
CA LYS A 193 1.16 25.46 -19.37
C LYS A 193 0.79 25.81 -17.94
N LEU A 194 0.19 24.83 -17.25
CA LEU A 194 -0.25 24.98 -15.86
C LEU A 194 0.96 25.14 -14.92
N LYS A 195 0.90 26.13 -14.05
CA LYS A 195 1.92 26.45 -13.04
C LYS A 195 1.35 26.56 -11.63
N THR A 196 0.05 26.78 -11.51
CA THR A 196 -0.66 26.98 -10.24
C THR A 196 -1.98 26.20 -10.23
N MET A 197 -2.55 26.02 -9.05
CA MET A 197 -3.90 25.46 -8.93
C MET A 197 -4.96 26.32 -9.63
N ASP A 198 -4.80 27.65 -9.63
CA ASP A 198 -5.71 28.55 -10.35
C ASP A 198 -5.63 28.35 -11.88
N ASP A 199 -4.46 27.99 -12.41
CA ASP A 199 -4.33 27.63 -13.83
C ASP A 199 -5.05 26.32 -14.12
N LEU A 200 -4.93 25.32 -13.25
CA LEU A 200 -5.64 24.04 -13.37
C LEU A 200 -7.16 24.29 -13.29
N ASP A 201 -7.64 25.09 -12.36
CA ASP A 201 -9.05 25.44 -12.24
C ASP A 201 -9.58 26.05 -13.53
N ARG A 202 -8.87 27.05 -14.09
CA ARG A 202 -9.25 27.69 -15.36
C ARG A 202 -9.23 26.72 -16.53
N PHE A 203 -8.27 25.81 -16.57
CA PHE A 203 -8.22 24.77 -17.59
C PHE A 203 -9.45 23.85 -17.49
N MET A 204 -9.73 23.34 -16.29
CA MET A 204 -10.88 22.48 -16.06
C MET A 204 -12.22 23.15 -16.38
N GLU A 205 -12.40 24.42 -16.00
CA GLU A 205 -13.58 25.21 -16.37
C GLU A 205 -13.72 25.38 -17.88
N THR A 206 -12.60 25.62 -18.56
CA THR A 206 -12.60 25.80 -20.02
C THR A 206 -12.99 24.51 -20.73
N VAL A 207 -12.47 23.37 -20.27
CA VAL A 207 -12.82 22.05 -20.79
C VAL A 207 -14.29 21.74 -20.52
N ALA A 208 -14.77 21.91 -19.28
CA ALA A 208 -16.17 21.68 -18.92
C ALA A 208 -17.16 22.46 -19.80
N LYS A 209 -16.80 23.70 -20.14
CA LYS A 209 -17.66 24.60 -20.92
C LYS A 209 -17.68 24.27 -22.41
N ASN A 210 -16.56 23.77 -22.96
CA ASN A 210 -16.38 23.73 -24.42
C ASN A 210 -16.28 22.29 -25.00
N GLU A 211 -15.97 21.29 -24.19
CA GLU A 211 -15.90 19.91 -24.63
C GLU A 211 -17.21 19.18 -24.33
N THR A 212 -17.72 18.48 -25.33
CA THR A 212 -18.91 17.64 -25.18
C THR A 212 -18.53 16.16 -25.36
N GLY A 213 -18.98 15.30 -24.44
CA GLY A 213 -18.69 13.87 -24.49
C GLY A 213 -17.35 13.46 -23.88
N MET A 214 -16.66 14.40 -23.21
CA MET A 214 -15.48 14.16 -22.42
C MET A 214 -15.76 14.69 -21.00
N GLU A 215 -15.44 13.92 -19.98
CA GLU A 215 -15.42 14.41 -18.61
C GLU A 215 -14.16 15.23 -18.36
N VAL A 216 -14.21 16.13 -17.42
CA VAL A 216 -13.03 16.93 -17.05
C VAL A 216 -12.08 16.10 -16.19
N LEU A 217 -12.61 15.51 -15.11
CA LEU A 217 -11.86 14.79 -14.10
C LEU A 217 -12.23 13.31 -14.08
N SER A 218 -11.27 12.48 -13.71
CA SER A 218 -11.53 11.12 -13.25
C SER A 218 -11.96 11.10 -11.77
N ALA A 219 -12.67 10.04 -11.36
CA ALA A 219 -13.07 9.86 -9.96
C ALA A 219 -11.89 9.81 -9.00
N ASP A 220 -10.74 9.29 -9.41
CA ASP A 220 -9.51 9.23 -8.61
C ASP A 220 -9.02 10.63 -8.21
N PHE A 221 -9.19 11.62 -9.07
CA PHE A 221 -8.76 12.99 -8.81
C PHE A 221 -9.46 13.64 -7.62
N VAL A 222 -10.67 13.26 -7.31
CA VAL A 222 -11.43 13.83 -6.17
C VAL A 222 -10.72 13.60 -4.85
N GLY A 223 -10.01 12.48 -4.71
CA GLY A 223 -9.20 12.15 -3.54
C GLY A 223 -7.92 12.99 -3.40
N GLU A 224 -7.42 13.55 -4.52
CA GLU A 224 -6.12 14.22 -4.59
C GLU A 224 -6.21 15.76 -4.45
N LEU A 225 -7.39 16.32 -4.24
CA LEU A 225 -7.60 17.77 -4.16
C LEU A 225 -7.20 18.44 -2.83
N TRP A 226 -6.47 17.74 -1.97
CA TRP A 226 -6.02 18.24 -0.67
C TRP A 226 -4.75 19.09 -0.72
N VAL A 227 -4.30 19.45 -1.92
CA VAL A 227 -3.06 20.20 -2.16
C VAL A 227 -2.92 21.48 -1.33
N ASN A 228 -4.02 22.18 -1.11
CA ASN A 228 -4.00 23.46 -0.42
C ASN A 228 -3.97 23.36 1.11
N TYR A 229 -3.96 22.13 1.65
CA TYR A 229 -4.01 21.90 3.08
C TYR A 229 -2.86 20.98 3.51
N PRO A 230 -2.12 21.32 4.58
CA PRO A 230 -0.93 20.57 5.00
C PRO A 230 -1.29 19.31 5.79
N TYR A 231 -2.30 18.56 5.36
CA TYR A 231 -2.77 17.38 6.03
C TYR A 231 -2.41 16.11 5.28
N HIS A 232 -1.70 15.21 5.96
CA HIS A 232 -1.45 13.86 5.48
C HIS A 232 -2.48 12.88 6.04
N LEU A 233 -3.26 12.25 5.14
CA LEU A 233 -4.31 11.32 5.52
C LEU A 233 -3.77 9.99 6.07
N LYS A 234 -4.34 9.55 7.18
CA LYS A 234 -4.18 8.22 7.76
C LYS A 234 -5.53 7.48 7.66
N GLY A 235 -5.79 6.88 6.51
CA GLY A 235 -7.12 6.36 6.17
C GLY A 235 -7.97 7.41 5.45
N THR A 236 -9.30 7.38 5.62
CA THR A 236 -10.23 8.23 4.86
C THR A 236 -10.57 9.55 5.54
N THR A 237 -10.51 9.62 6.86
CA THR A 237 -11.09 10.73 7.65
C THR A 237 -10.11 11.36 8.62
N TRP A 238 -9.13 10.61 9.11
CA TRP A 238 -8.14 11.11 10.06
C TRP A 238 -6.85 11.51 9.35
N ALA A 239 -6.27 12.63 9.78
CA ALA A 239 -5.05 13.19 9.24
C ALA A 239 -4.21 13.85 10.31
N TYR A 240 -2.99 14.20 9.98
CA TYR A 240 -2.15 15.08 10.79
C TYR A 240 -1.57 16.21 9.92
N ASP A 241 -1.35 17.37 10.53
CA ASP A 241 -0.62 18.46 9.88
C ASP A 241 0.86 18.10 9.82
N TYR A 242 1.36 17.77 8.62
CA TYR A 242 2.75 17.35 8.44
C TYR A 242 3.76 18.51 8.55
N THR A 243 3.30 19.73 8.68
CA THR A 243 4.15 20.91 8.86
C THR A 243 4.41 21.23 10.32
N ASP A 244 3.66 20.65 11.26
CA ASP A 244 3.77 20.86 12.72
C ASP A 244 4.17 19.57 13.45
N ALA A 245 5.45 19.21 13.31
CA ALA A 245 5.98 18.03 14.00
C ALA A 245 6.17 18.24 15.51
N ASP A 246 6.16 19.49 15.99
CA ASP A 246 6.33 19.84 17.40
C ASP A 246 5.05 19.61 18.20
N HIS A 247 3.88 19.71 17.55
CA HIS A 247 2.57 19.49 18.17
C HIS A 247 1.80 18.37 17.43
N PRO A 248 2.28 17.12 17.48
CA PRO A 248 1.70 16.02 16.73
C PRO A 248 0.29 15.71 17.23
N GLU A 249 -0.70 15.89 16.37
CA GLU A 249 -2.10 15.64 16.66
C GLU A 249 -2.79 14.96 15.48
N MET A 250 -3.69 14.01 15.79
CA MET A 250 -4.60 13.43 14.79
C MET A 250 -5.89 14.23 14.75
N VAL A 251 -6.25 14.70 13.57
CA VAL A 251 -7.42 15.51 13.30
C VAL A 251 -8.39 14.75 12.40
N CYS A 252 -9.66 14.72 12.76
CA CYS A 252 -10.72 14.32 11.82
C CYS A 252 -10.92 15.47 10.80
N ILE A 253 -10.64 15.22 9.55
CA ILE A 253 -10.68 16.27 8.49
C ILE A 253 -12.06 16.95 8.39
N ALA A 254 -13.15 16.20 8.54
CA ALA A 254 -14.49 16.76 8.52
C ALA A 254 -14.73 17.80 9.64
N MET A 255 -14.00 17.69 10.75
CA MET A 255 -14.05 18.59 11.89
C MET A 255 -13.07 19.76 11.79
N ALA A 256 -12.08 19.68 10.88
CA ALA A 256 -11.09 20.72 10.67
C ALA A 256 -11.68 21.96 9.99
N ASP A 257 -11.06 23.12 10.22
CA ASP A 257 -11.52 24.41 9.64
C ASP A 257 -11.41 24.42 8.11
N CYS A 258 -10.45 23.68 7.53
CA CYS A 258 -10.26 23.56 6.08
C CYS A 258 -11.41 22.81 5.37
N TYR A 259 -12.24 22.01 6.10
CA TYR A 259 -13.23 21.16 5.45
C TYR A 259 -14.36 21.95 4.78
N LEU A 260 -14.87 23.01 5.40
CA LEU A 260 -15.92 23.84 4.81
C LEU A 260 -15.46 24.56 3.54
N PRO A 261 -14.30 25.25 3.51
CA PRO A 261 -13.75 25.79 2.26
C PRO A 261 -13.58 24.72 1.17
N TYR A 262 -13.06 23.55 1.53
CA TYR A 262 -12.94 22.44 0.60
C TYR A 262 -14.31 22.00 0.04
N ALA A 263 -15.30 21.79 0.89
CA ALA A 263 -16.64 21.38 0.46
C ALA A 263 -17.29 22.43 -0.48
N LYS A 264 -17.09 23.71 -0.20
CA LYS A 264 -17.53 24.81 -1.09
C LYS A 264 -16.83 24.77 -2.45
N LYS A 265 -15.53 24.45 -2.49
CA LYS A 265 -14.78 24.27 -3.74
C LYS A 265 -15.31 23.09 -4.55
N MET A 266 -15.65 21.97 -3.89
CA MET A 266 -16.26 20.83 -4.57
C MET A 266 -17.64 21.19 -5.16
N ARG A 267 -18.44 21.98 -4.45
CA ARG A 267 -19.71 22.48 -4.96
C ARG A 267 -19.52 23.39 -6.18
N GLU A 268 -18.55 24.31 -6.12
CA GLU A 268 -18.18 25.14 -7.26
C GLU A 268 -17.80 24.30 -8.50
N TYR A 269 -17.00 23.23 -8.32
CA TYR A 269 -16.65 22.32 -9.41
C TYR A 269 -17.87 21.63 -10.02
N TYR A 270 -18.81 21.18 -9.17
CA TYR A 270 -20.05 20.60 -9.65
C TYR A 270 -20.90 21.61 -10.45
N GLU A 271 -21.08 22.82 -9.93
CA GLU A 271 -21.84 23.89 -10.59
C GLU A 271 -21.24 24.34 -11.92
N LYS A 272 -19.93 24.25 -12.05
CA LYS A 272 -19.21 24.56 -13.29
C LYS A 272 -19.16 23.36 -14.26
N GLY A 273 -19.75 22.21 -13.90
CA GLY A 273 -19.77 21.01 -14.74
C GLY A 273 -18.41 20.30 -14.81
N ILE A 274 -17.49 20.58 -13.88
CA ILE A 274 -16.20 19.89 -13.78
C ILE A 274 -16.42 18.47 -13.23
N PHE A 275 -17.34 18.31 -12.27
CA PHE A 275 -17.84 17.04 -11.80
C PHE A 275 -19.22 16.74 -12.36
N SER A 276 -19.49 15.46 -12.66
CA SER A 276 -20.83 14.95 -12.88
C SER A 276 -21.35 14.20 -11.65
N ALA A 277 -22.68 14.13 -11.50
CA ALA A 277 -23.28 13.32 -10.42
C ALA A 277 -22.98 11.82 -10.56
N GLU A 278 -22.62 11.37 -11.75
CA GLU A 278 -22.32 9.98 -12.07
C GLU A 278 -21.03 9.50 -11.42
N LEU A 279 -20.08 10.42 -11.14
CA LEU A 279 -18.81 10.07 -10.50
C LEU A 279 -18.96 9.35 -9.16
N ILE A 280 -20.04 9.63 -8.40
CA ILE A 280 -20.27 8.97 -7.10
C ILE A 280 -20.52 7.47 -7.23
N SER A 281 -21.05 7.03 -8.36
CA SER A 281 -21.37 5.64 -8.68
C SER A 281 -20.41 4.99 -9.68
N ASP A 282 -19.49 5.77 -10.23
CA ASP A 282 -18.52 5.28 -11.21
C ASP A 282 -17.49 4.39 -10.52
N THR A 283 -17.40 3.14 -10.92
CA THR A 283 -16.42 2.16 -10.45
C THR A 283 -15.26 1.98 -11.43
N THR A 284 -15.24 2.72 -12.53
CA THR A 284 -14.19 2.65 -13.55
C THR A 284 -12.93 3.32 -13.00
N ASN A 285 -11.79 2.66 -13.18
CA ASN A 285 -10.52 3.25 -12.80
C ASN A 285 -10.29 4.56 -13.56
N GLY A 286 -10.11 5.66 -12.83
CA GLY A 286 -9.98 6.99 -13.43
C GLY A 286 -8.80 7.13 -14.37
N ARG A 287 -7.71 6.42 -14.11
CA ARG A 287 -6.52 6.40 -14.98
C ARG A 287 -6.79 5.72 -16.31
N ASP A 288 -7.59 4.65 -16.32
CA ASP A 288 -8.02 3.99 -17.56
C ASP A 288 -8.97 4.88 -18.36
N ARG A 289 -9.80 5.70 -17.70
CA ARG A 289 -10.62 6.72 -18.38
C ARG A 289 -9.74 7.74 -19.11
N PHE A 290 -8.69 8.23 -18.44
CA PHE A 290 -7.72 9.16 -19.06
C PHE A 290 -7.00 8.53 -20.25
N LYS A 291 -6.49 7.31 -20.11
CA LYS A 291 -5.81 6.57 -21.19
C LYS A 291 -6.72 6.37 -22.43
N ASN A 292 -8.02 6.22 -22.21
CA ASN A 292 -9.02 6.05 -23.26
C ASN A 292 -9.61 7.39 -23.76
N GLY A 293 -9.12 8.54 -23.30
CA GLY A 293 -9.58 9.86 -23.76
C GLY A 293 -10.97 10.23 -23.24
N LEU A 294 -11.46 9.55 -22.22
CA LEU A 294 -12.79 9.80 -21.63
C LEU A 294 -12.77 10.93 -20.59
N CYS A 295 -11.60 11.37 -20.12
CA CYS A 295 -11.44 12.56 -19.30
C CYS A 295 -10.19 13.35 -19.67
N ALA A 296 -10.18 14.63 -19.32
CA ALA A 296 -9.10 15.56 -19.68
C ALA A 296 -7.97 15.59 -18.65
N VAL A 297 -8.26 15.20 -17.40
CA VAL A 297 -7.35 15.31 -16.26
C VAL A 297 -7.43 14.04 -15.41
N THR A 298 -6.26 13.57 -14.96
CA THR A 298 -6.16 12.51 -13.94
C THR A 298 -5.04 12.84 -12.96
N ALA A 299 -5.08 12.28 -11.76
CA ALA A 299 -4.04 12.46 -10.75
C ALA A 299 -3.70 11.15 -10.05
N HIS A 300 -2.45 11.01 -9.65
CA HIS A 300 -1.94 9.91 -8.83
C HIS A 300 -0.53 10.24 -8.35
N ASN A 301 0.14 9.31 -7.65
CA ASN A 301 1.55 9.49 -7.30
C ASN A 301 2.42 9.73 -8.54
N SER A 302 3.57 10.33 -8.33
CA SER A 302 4.44 10.82 -9.40
C SER A 302 4.90 9.74 -10.38
N THR A 303 5.25 8.56 -9.88
CA THR A 303 5.67 7.43 -10.72
C THR A 303 4.54 6.92 -11.61
N THR A 304 3.34 6.75 -11.05
CA THR A 304 2.18 6.29 -11.81
C THR A 304 1.80 7.28 -12.90
N ILE A 305 1.78 8.58 -12.60
CA ILE A 305 1.44 9.63 -13.58
C ILE A 305 2.50 9.72 -14.69
N SER A 306 3.79 9.65 -14.35
CA SER A 306 4.85 9.62 -15.37
C SER A 306 4.67 8.43 -16.34
N ASN A 307 4.36 7.24 -15.82
CA ASN A 307 4.16 6.05 -16.64
C ASN A 307 2.92 6.19 -17.54
N ILE A 308 1.82 6.70 -17.01
CA ILE A 308 0.60 6.97 -17.79
C ILE A 308 0.86 8.01 -18.88
N ALA A 309 1.54 9.10 -18.56
CA ALA A 309 1.88 10.13 -19.53
C ALA A 309 2.74 9.57 -20.67
N LEU A 310 3.74 8.74 -20.37
CA LEU A 310 4.55 8.05 -21.38
C LEU A 310 3.73 7.10 -22.25
N GLU A 311 2.89 6.27 -21.62
CA GLU A 311 2.05 5.31 -22.33
C GLU A 311 1.09 6.01 -23.29
N VAL A 312 0.39 7.04 -22.80
CA VAL A 312 -0.57 7.80 -23.60
C VAL A 312 0.12 8.63 -24.68
N GLN A 313 1.27 9.25 -24.37
CA GLN A 313 2.04 10.01 -25.37
C GLN A 313 2.53 9.13 -26.52
N LYS A 314 2.86 7.86 -26.27
CA LYS A 314 3.27 6.90 -27.31
C LYS A 314 2.09 6.43 -28.16
N SER A 315 0.93 6.20 -27.56
CA SER A 315 -0.28 5.75 -28.27
C SER A 315 -1.06 6.88 -28.94
N HIS A 316 -0.99 8.08 -28.37
CA HIS A 316 -1.72 9.28 -28.79
C HIS A 316 -0.82 10.52 -28.76
N PRO A 317 0.21 10.61 -29.63
CA PRO A 317 1.14 11.74 -29.62
C PRO A 317 0.46 13.09 -29.90
N GLU A 318 -0.67 13.05 -30.59
CA GLU A 318 -1.49 14.22 -30.88
C GLU A 318 -2.14 14.86 -29.64
N TRP A 319 -2.26 14.10 -28.50
CA TRP A 319 -2.85 14.62 -27.27
C TRP A 319 -1.87 15.47 -26.46
N LYS A 320 -0.57 15.46 -26.79
CA LYS A 320 0.45 16.29 -26.17
C LYS A 320 0.34 16.31 -24.64
N ILE A 321 0.32 15.12 -24.04
CA ILE A 321 0.12 15.00 -22.60
C ILE A 321 1.13 15.87 -21.86
N GLU A 322 0.71 16.50 -20.81
CA GLU A 322 1.53 17.31 -19.91
C GLU A 322 1.34 16.84 -18.47
N ILE A 323 2.35 17.06 -17.62
CA ILE A 323 2.26 16.81 -16.19
C ILE A 323 2.38 18.11 -15.40
N PHE A 324 1.70 18.20 -14.28
CA PHE A 324 1.71 19.34 -13.38
C PHE A 324 1.88 18.85 -11.94
N ASN A 325 2.85 19.43 -11.22
CA ASN A 325 3.02 19.21 -9.78
C ASN A 325 2.40 20.37 -8.98
N PRO A 326 1.23 20.16 -8.36
CA PRO A 326 0.60 21.20 -7.54
C PRO A 326 1.34 21.47 -6.22
N TYR A 327 2.28 20.61 -5.82
CA TYR A 327 3.08 20.75 -4.60
C TYR A 327 4.46 21.39 -4.83
N MET A 328 4.76 21.87 -6.04
CA MET A 328 6.07 22.42 -6.38
C MET A 328 6.51 23.48 -5.36
N GLY A 329 7.66 23.24 -4.71
CA GLY A 329 8.21 24.10 -3.66
C GLY A 329 7.55 23.96 -2.28
N ASN A 330 6.49 23.16 -2.13
CA ASN A 330 5.83 22.94 -0.86
C ASN A 330 6.48 21.77 -0.12
N LYS A 331 6.33 21.76 1.21
CA LYS A 331 6.69 20.58 2.02
C LYS A 331 5.87 19.37 1.61
N VAL A 332 6.49 18.21 1.58
CA VAL A 332 5.87 16.92 1.27
C VAL A 332 6.33 15.87 2.26
N VAL A 333 5.61 14.77 2.35
CA VAL A 333 5.93 13.64 3.22
C VAL A 333 6.29 12.43 2.38
N LEU A 334 7.40 11.74 2.69
CA LEU A 334 7.72 10.47 2.06
C LEU A 334 6.58 9.47 2.31
N GLY A 335 6.17 8.78 1.28
CA GLY A 335 5.15 7.74 1.36
C GLY A 335 5.52 6.63 2.34
N ALA A 336 4.52 5.92 2.84
CA ALA A 336 4.77 4.87 3.82
C ALA A 336 5.49 3.68 3.17
N PHE A 337 6.57 3.21 3.79
CA PHE A 337 7.28 1.98 3.40
C PHE A 337 6.39 0.74 3.49
N THR A 338 5.34 0.79 4.31
CA THR A 338 4.29 -0.23 4.38
C THR A 338 3.19 -0.04 3.33
N GLY A 339 3.41 0.83 2.34
CA GLY A 339 2.55 0.94 1.16
C GLY A 339 2.35 -0.39 0.47
N ASN A 340 3.40 -1.22 0.44
CA ASN A 340 3.40 -2.62 -0.01
C ASN A 340 4.46 -3.41 0.76
N GLY A 341 4.32 -4.73 0.84
CA GLY A 341 5.29 -5.61 1.48
C GLY A 341 4.75 -7.02 1.65
N PHE A 342 5.42 -7.77 2.53
CA PHE A 342 5.04 -9.13 2.86
C PHE A 342 4.82 -9.29 4.36
N VAL A 343 3.92 -10.19 4.72
CA VAL A 343 3.70 -10.60 6.11
C VAL A 343 3.92 -12.10 6.24
N VAL A 344 4.57 -12.51 7.33
CA VAL A 344 4.68 -13.93 7.71
C VAL A 344 3.40 -14.29 8.45
N THR A 345 2.70 -15.34 8.02
CA THR A 345 1.45 -15.72 8.66
C THR A 345 1.70 -16.40 10.00
N ARG A 346 0.71 -16.33 10.89
CA ARG A 346 0.77 -17.01 12.19
C ARG A 346 0.85 -18.55 12.04
N THR A 347 0.29 -19.08 10.96
CA THR A 347 0.23 -20.51 10.66
C THR A 347 1.48 -21.06 9.97
N SER A 348 2.40 -20.18 9.54
CA SER A 348 3.62 -20.60 8.84
C SER A 348 4.45 -21.57 9.65
N GLN A 349 4.83 -22.67 9.02
CA GLN A 349 5.78 -23.65 9.56
C GLN A 349 7.24 -23.32 9.21
N ASN A 350 7.45 -22.35 8.31
CA ASN A 350 8.76 -22.00 7.75
C ASN A 350 9.09 -20.50 7.88
N PRO A 351 8.81 -19.84 9.03
CA PRO A 351 8.86 -18.38 9.13
C PRO A 351 10.25 -17.80 8.82
N THR A 352 11.32 -18.45 9.25
CA THR A 352 12.70 -18.03 8.97
C THR A 352 13.01 -18.12 7.47
N LYS A 353 12.57 -19.19 6.81
CA LYS A 353 12.76 -19.36 5.36
C LYS A 353 12.02 -18.28 4.57
N VAL A 354 10.83 -17.86 5.02
CA VAL A 354 10.11 -16.70 4.43
C VAL A 354 10.95 -15.44 4.50
N ILE A 355 11.52 -15.13 5.67
CA ILE A 355 12.37 -13.93 5.85
C ILE A 355 13.57 -13.96 4.90
N GLU A 356 14.26 -15.13 4.79
CA GLU A 356 15.38 -15.32 3.87
C GLU A 356 14.96 -15.12 2.40
N VAL A 357 13.81 -15.66 1.99
CA VAL A 357 13.31 -15.54 0.61
C VAL A 357 12.94 -14.11 0.29
N VAL A 358 12.24 -13.40 1.18
CA VAL A 358 11.89 -12.00 0.96
C VAL A 358 13.14 -11.12 0.88
N ASN A 359 14.12 -11.34 1.77
CA ASN A 359 15.42 -10.64 1.67
C ASN A 359 16.09 -10.92 0.32
N HIS A 360 16.10 -12.18 -0.13
CA HIS A 360 16.72 -12.56 -1.40
C HIS A 360 15.98 -12.00 -2.62
N ILE A 361 14.65 -11.89 -2.58
CA ILE A 361 13.89 -11.18 -3.62
C ILE A 361 14.41 -9.75 -3.77
N TYR A 362 14.67 -9.05 -2.67
CA TYR A 362 15.14 -7.67 -2.73
C TYR A 362 16.65 -7.51 -3.00
N ASP A 363 17.47 -8.49 -2.59
CA ASP A 363 18.93 -8.43 -2.74
C ASP A 363 19.42 -8.92 -4.13
N SER A 364 18.69 -9.85 -4.75
CA SER A 364 19.12 -10.51 -5.98
C SER A 364 18.83 -9.69 -7.24
N ALA A 365 19.88 -9.26 -7.92
CA ALA A 365 19.78 -8.60 -9.22
C ALA A 365 19.02 -9.46 -10.26
N ASP A 366 19.22 -10.77 -10.24
CA ASP A 366 18.57 -11.70 -11.18
C ASP A 366 17.06 -11.77 -10.90
N LEU A 367 16.65 -11.87 -9.62
CA LEU A 367 15.22 -11.83 -9.25
C LEU A 367 14.60 -10.46 -9.56
N GLN A 368 15.32 -9.36 -9.32
CA GLN A 368 14.82 -8.02 -9.63
C GLN A 368 14.61 -7.83 -11.14
N LYS A 369 15.51 -8.34 -12.00
CA LYS A 369 15.28 -8.33 -13.45
C LYS A 369 14.08 -9.17 -13.83
N LEU A 370 14.04 -10.41 -13.37
CA LEU A 370 12.99 -11.37 -13.73
C LEU A 370 11.60 -10.91 -13.30
N LEU A 371 11.45 -10.45 -12.05
CA LEU A 371 10.18 -10.04 -11.46
C LEU A 371 9.67 -8.67 -11.96
N ASN A 372 10.55 -7.80 -12.47
CA ASN A 372 10.15 -6.49 -12.95
C ASN A 372 10.12 -6.39 -14.47
N PHE A 373 10.96 -7.16 -15.20
CA PHE A 373 11.17 -7.00 -16.64
C PHE A 373 11.00 -8.29 -17.42
N GLY A 374 10.98 -9.46 -16.77
CA GLY A 374 10.84 -10.74 -17.45
C GLY A 374 12.17 -11.37 -17.84
N VAL A 375 12.19 -12.05 -18.98
CA VAL A 375 13.28 -12.91 -19.43
C VAL A 375 14.13 -12.20 -20.47
N GLU A 376 15.45 -12.17 -20.26
CA GLU A 376 16.41 -11.63 -21.25
C GLU A 376 16.34 -12.42 -22.57
N GLY A 377 16.35 -11.70 -23.68
CA GLY A 377 16.16 -12.25 -25.03
C GLY A 377 14.71 -12.56 -25.41
N VAL A 378 13.74 -12.36 -24.48
CA VAL A 378 12.31 -12.50 -24.73
C VAL A 378 11.61 -11.17 -24.48
N ASP A 379 11.70 -10.63 -23.26
CA ASP A 379 11.05 -9.39 -22.84
C ASP A 379 11.97 -8.17 -23.00
N TYR A 380 13.28 -8.35 -22.82
CA TYR A 380 14.29 -7.30 -22.94
C TYR A 380 15.63 -7.82 -23.47
N GLU A 381 16.49 -6.92 -23.89
CA GLU A 381 17.90 -7.16 -24.22
C GLU A 381 18.80 -6.22 -23.43
N MET A 382 20.02 -6.71 -23.06
CA MET A 382 21.05 -5.88 -22.46
C MET A 382 21.97 -5.33 -23.55
N LYS A 383 22.12 -3.98 -23.62
CA LYS A 383 23.04 -3.28 -24.51
C LYS A 383 23.90 -2.30 -23.71
N ASP A 384 25.19 -2.44 -23.72
CA ASP A 384 26.14 -1.55 -23.03
C ASP A 384 25.87 -1.41 -21.54
N GLY A 385 25.41 -2.50 -20.90
CA GLY A 385 25.01 -2.54 -19.47
C GLY A 385 23.64 -1.93 -19.18
N LYS A 386 22.91 -1.49 -20.19
CA LYS A 386 21.55 -0.95 -20.10
C LYS A 386 20.52 -1.90 -20.67
N MET A 387 19.35 -1.93 -20.07
CA MET A 387 18.23 -2.75 -20.49
C MET A 387 17.40 -2.00 -21.55
N THR A 388 17.03 -2.69 -22.61
CA THR A 388 16.10 -2.20 -23.63
C THR A 388 14.96 -3.18 -23.77
N MET A 389 13.70 -2.73 -23.56
CA MET A 389 12.52 -3.57 -23.73
C MET A 389 12.29 -3.93 -25.19
N ILE A 390 11.95 -5.19 -25.45
CA ILE A 390 11.59 -5.69 -26.80
C ILE A 390 10.12 -5.30 -27.06
N ALA A 391 9.88 -4.58 -28.14
CA ALA A 391 8.55 -4.03 -28.45
C ALA A 391 7.52 -5.10 -28.86
N ASP A 392 7.95 -6.06 -29.68
CA ASP A 392 7.04 -7.02 -30.36
C ASP A 392 7.07 -8.41 -29.68
N VAL A 393 7.03 -8.46 -28.35
CA VAL A 393 6.91 -9.73 -27.61
C VAL A 393 5.53 -10.34 -27.83
N PRO A 394 5.41 -11.61 -28.30
CA PRO A 394 4.12 -12.27 -28.40
C PRO A 394 3.37 -12.26 -27.07
N ALA A 395 2.07 -12.00 -27.10
CA ALA A 395 1.28 -11.81 -25.89
C ALA A 395 1.34 -12.98 -24.89
N ASP A 396 1.46 -14.22 -25.39
CA ASP A 396 1.60 -15.43 -24.58
C ASP A 396 3.00 -15.64 -23.97
N LYS A 397 4.00 -14.89 -24.45
CA LYS A 397 5.39 -14.95 -23.98
C LYS A 397 5.78 -13.78 -23.11
N LYS A 398 5.05 -12.67 -23.21
CA LYS A 398 5.33 -11.45 -22.50
C LYS A 398 5.23 -11.67 -20.99
N MET A 399 6.21 -11.16 -20.24
CA MET A 399 6.19 -11.17 -18.79
C MET A 399 4.89 -10.57 -18.26
N ASN A 400 4.19 -11.32 -17.41
CA ASN A 400 3.02 -10.84 -16.70
C ASN A 400 2.77 -11.75 -15.49
N ILE A 401 3.05 -11.24 -14.30
CA ILE A 401 2.77 -11.94 -13.02
C ILE A 401 1.68 -11.22 -12.21
N GLY A 402 0.97 -10.29 -12.82
CA GLY A 402 -0.02 -9.47 -12.13
C GLY A 402 0.62 -8.42 -11.22
N CYS A 403 0.46 -8.58 -9.92
CA CYS A 403 1.05 -7.67 -8.93
C CYS A 403 2.55 -7.96 -8.76
N ASN A 404 3.40 -7.00 -9.09
CA ASN A 404 4.86 -7.10 -8.89
C ASN A 404 5.44 -5.92 -8.07
N TRP A 405 4.64 -4.90 -7.75
CA TRP A 405 5.13 -3.71 -7.05
C TRP A 405 5.59 -3.99 -5.62
N ASN A 406 5.09 -5.02 -4.96
CA ASN A 406 5.56 -5.46 -3.65
C ASN A 406 6.95 -6.13 -3.71
N MET A 407 7.37 -6.64 -4.88
CA MET A 407 8.63 -7.35 -5.08
C MET A 407 9.74 -6.45 -5.63
N SER A 408 9.42 -5.19 -5.95
CA SER A 408 10.37 -4.26 -6.55
C SER A 408 11.32 -3.65 -5.51
N ASN A 409 12.59 -3.54 -5.90
CA ASN A 409 13.61 -2.78 -5.20
C ASN A 409 14.21 -1.73 -6.13
N ASN A 410 13.88 -0.46 -5.93
CA ASN A 410 14.34 0.61 -6.81
C ASN A 410 15.86 0.82 -6.73
N LEU A 411 16.51 0.54 -5.60
CA LEU A 411 17.97 0.68 -5.48
C LEU A 411 18.74 -0.23 -6.44
N ILE A 412 18.18 -1.42 -6.73
CA ILE A 412 18.78 -2.34 -7.70
C ILE A 412 18.23 -2.08 -9.12
N LYS A 413 16.93 -1.95 -9.23
CA LYS A 413 16.23 -1.75 -10.49
C LYS A 413 16.81 -0.59 -11.29
N GLU A 414 17.03 0.55 -10.67
CA GLU A 414 17.54 1.77 -11.30
C GLU A 414 19.00 1.63 -11.80
N THR A 415 19.73 0.61 -11.35
CA THR A 415 21.10 0.35 -11.89
C THR A 415 21.10 -0.21 -13.30
N PHE A 416 20.07 -0.93 -13.72
CA PHE A 416 19.99 -1.57 -15.04
C PHE A 416 19.35 -0.69 -16.09
N ILE A 417 18.48 0.21 -15.67
CA ILE A 417 17.61 0.97 -16.55
C ILE A 417 18.02 2.42 -16.49
N GLU A 418 18.16 3.06 -17.63
CA GLU A 418 17.63 4.41 -17.77
C GLU A 418 16.14 4.19 -17.99
N GLU A 419 15.37 4.17 -16.91
CA GLU A 419 13.93 4.15 -17.02
C GLU A 419 13.52 5.41 -17.77
N GLU A 420 12.99 5.24 -18.99
CA GLU A 420 12.43 6.34 -19.73
C GLU A 420 11.37 6.98 -18.84
N ARG A 421 11.62 8.19 -18.39
CA ARG A 421 10.69 8.96 -17.59
C ARG A 421 10.06 10.04 -18.45
N TYR A 422 8.83 10.38 -18.14
CA TYR A 422 8.18 11.49 -18.81
C TYR A 422 8.94 12.80 -18.56
N GLU A 423 8.95 13.69 -19.56
CA GLU A 423 9.61 15.01 -19.46
C GLU A 423 9.08 15.78 -18.22
N GLY A 424 9.97 16.36 -17.41
CA GLY A 424 9.64 17.04 -16.16
C GLY A 424 9.57 16.14 -14.92
N TYR A 425 9.50 14.81 -15.06
CA TYR A 425 9.43 13.90 -13.88
C TYR A 425 10.65 14.04 -12.97
N SER A 426 11.85 14.14 -13.53
CA SER A 426 13.08 14.27 -12.73
C SER A 426 13.11 15.56 -11.92
N GLU A 427 12.56 16.65 -12.46
CA GLU A 427 12.42 17.92 -11.74
C GLU A 427 11.44 17.80 -10.56
N ILE A 428 10.31 17.15 -10.79
CA ILE A 428 9.31 16.86 -9.74
C ILE A 428 9.94 16.02 -8.62
N ARG A 429 10.68 14.97 -8.97
CA ARG A 429 11.38 14.13 -7.98
C ARG A 429 12.40 14.91 -7.17
N ALA A 430 13.21 15.73 -7.81
CA ALA A 430 14.21 16.57 -7.14
C ALA A 430 13.55 17.61 -6.21
N ASP A 431 12.41 18.16 -6.61
CA ASP A 431 11.62 19.07 -5.78
C ASP A 431 11.08 18.34 -4.52
N PHE A 432 10.49 17.16 -4.69
CA PHE A 432 10.00 16.36 -3.57
C PHE A 432 11.12 15.95 -2.60
N GLU A 433 12.25 15.48 -3.12
CA GLU A 433 13.41 15.11 -2.29
C GLU A 433 13.92 16.30 -1.47
N LYS A 434 14.00 17.46 -2.09
CA LYS A 434 14.45 18.71 -1.45
C LYS A 434 13.49 19.18 -0.36
N ASN A 435 12.19 18.99 -0.54
CA ASN A 435 11.15 19.56 0.31
C ASN A 435 10.54 18.53 1.28
N THR A 436 11.09 17.30 1.30
CA THR A 436 10.63 16.23 2.20
C THR A 436 10.81 16.61 3.67
N VAL A 437 9.75 16.43 4.44
CA VAL A 437 9.76 16.56 5.89
C VAL A 437 9.48 15.23 6.56
N SER A 438 10.04 15.07 7.77
CA SER A 438 9.75 13.93 8.64
C SER A 438 8.75 14.34 9.71
N HIS A 439 7.79 13.45 10.01
CA HIS A 439 6.81 13.70 11.05
C HIS A 439 6.60 12.42 11.89
N PRO A 440 6.59 12.52 13.25
CA PRO A 440 6.48 11.33 14.10
C PRO A 440 5.25 10.48 13.80
N LEU A 441 4.11 11.09 13.51
CA LEU A 441 2.87 10.36 13.21
C LEU A 441 2.89 9.58 11.89
N GLN A 442 3.96 9.68 11.09
CA GLN A 442 4.14 8.77 9.95
C GLN A 442 4.17 7.30 10.40
N ALA A 443 4.75 7.01 11.58
CA ALA A 443 4.84 5.67 12.14
C ALA A 443 3.67 5.32 13.07
N PHE A 444 2.82 6.28 13.43
CA PHE A 444 1.69 6.05 14.32
C PHE A 444 0.65 5.13 13.69
N THR A 445 0.18 4.14 14.46
CA THR A 445 -0.93 3.26 14.08
C THR A 445 -1.98 3.29 15.19
N PHE A 446 -3.23 3.54 14.83
CA PHE A 446 -4.34 3.62 15.79
C PHE A 446 -4.88 2.23 16.11
N ASP A 447 -5.01 1.92 17.39
CA ASP A 447 -5.75 0.76 17.89
C ASP A 447 -7.18 1.17 18.22
N LYS A 448 -8.12 0.72 17.39
CA LYS A 448 -9.55 1.06 17.54
C LYS A 448 -10.31 0.21 18.55
N THR A 449 -9.69 -0.81 19.13
CA THR A 449 -10.34 -1.84 19.97
C THR A 449 -11.24 -1.23 21.06
N ALA A 450 -10.77 -0.16 21.72
CA ALA A 450 -11.52 0.50 22.80
C ALA A 450 -12.72 1.33 22.31
N VAL A 451 -12.79 1.64 21.01
CA VAL A 451 -13.77 2.53 20.37
C VAL A 451 -14.34 1.98 19.07
N GLU A 452 -14.28 0.66 18.89
CA GLU A 452 -14.63 0.00 17.62
C GLU A 452 -16.08 0.30 17.19
N THR A 453 -17.01 0.34 18.13
CA THR A 453 -18.42 0.68 17.85
C THR A 453 -18.57 2.10 17.34
N GLU A 454 -17.90 3.06 17.97
CA GLU A 454 -17.95 4.47 17.59
C GLU A 454 -17.27 4.67 16.22
N VAL A 455 -16.15 4.03 15.96
CA VAL A 455 -15.47 4.05 14.65
C VAL A 455 -16.39 3.49 13.55
N ALA A 456 -17.06 2.37 13.79
CA ALA A 456 -18.02 1.81 12.84
C ALA A 456 -19.20 2.76 12.56
N ASN A 457 -19.76 3.39 13.62
CA ASN A 457 -20.82 4.37 13.49
C ASN A 457 -20.37 5.61 12.70
N MET A 458 -19.16 6.14 12.96
CA MET A 458 -18.59 7.25 12.22
C MET A 458 -18.40 6.89 10.74
N THR A 459 -17.90 5.70 10.45
CA THR A 459 -17.74 5.21 9.05
C THR A 459 -19.09 5.15 8.31
N ALA A 460 -20.17 4.77 8.98
CA ALA A 460 -21.51 4.81 8.40
C ALA A 460 -21.95 6.24 8.07
N VAL A 461 -21.71 7.19 8.97
CA VAL A 461 -21.99 8.62 8.75
C VAL A 461 -21.14 9.17 7.59
N GLU A 462 -19.85 8.82 7.49
CA GLU A 462 -18.99 9.23 6.37
C GLU A 462 -19.56 8.80 5.02
N LYS A 463 -20.08 7.58 4.93
CA LYS A 463 -20.73 7.06 3.70
C LYS A 463 -22.01 7.84 3.36
N GLU A 464 -22.82 8.19 4.37
CA GLU A 464 -24.04 8.96 4.17
C GLU A 464 -23.75 10.36 3.61
N TYR A 465 -22.69 11.01 4.12
CA TYR A 465 -22.31 12.38 3.69
C TYR A 465 -21.25 12.39 2.56
N ASN A 466 -20.97 11.27 1.91
CA ASN A 466 -19.98 11.20 0.82
C ASN A 466 -20.31 12.14 -0.37
N ALA A 467 -21.59 12.48 -0.55
CA ALA A 467 -22.06 13.43 -1.57
C ALA A 467 -21.40 14.82 -1.47
N ILE A 468 -20.93 15.23 -0.27
CA ILE A 468 -20.20 16.50 -0.08
C ILE A 468 -18.91 16.51 -0.90
N ARG A 469 -18.19 15.38 -0.98
CA ARG A 469 -16.92 15.27 -1.71
C ARG A 469 -17.06 15.46 -3.22
N TYR A 470 -18.25 15.29 -3.74
CA TYR A 470 -18.59 15.45 -5.16
C TYR A 470 -19.39 16.73 -5.44
N GLY A 471 -19.58 17.59 -4.43
CA GLY A 471 -20.28 18.87 -4.58
C GLY A 471 -21.78 18.73 -4.85
N LEU A 472 -22.40 17.57 -4.56
CA LEU A 472 -23.79 17.29 -4.93
C LEU A 472 -24.83 17.98 -4.03
N LEU A 473 -24.42 18.51 -2.87
CA LEU A 473 -25.31 19.15 -1.93
C LEU A 473 -25.36 20.67 -2.15
N GLU A 474 -26.58 21.22 -2.29
CA GLU A 474 -26.78 22.63 -2.63
C GLU A 474 -26.43 23.59 -1.47
N ASP A 475 -26.90 23.31 -0.27
CA ASP A 475 -26.58 24.08 0.94
C ASP A 475 -25.38 23.45 1.66
N VAL A 476 -24.19 23.84 1.23
CA VAL A 476 -22.93 23.28 1.74
C VAL A 476 -22.72 23.62 3.22
N ASP A 477 -23.10 24.84 3.66
CA ASP A 477 -22.92 25.27 5.05
C ASP A 477 -23.79 24.40 5.98
N THR A 478 -25.06 24.20 5.64
CA THR A 478 -25.96 23.31 6.40
C THR A 478 -25.48 21.85 6.34
N ALA A 479 -25.12 21.34 5.16
CA ALA A 479 -24.68 19.97 4.99
C ALA A 479 -23.41 19.64 5.81
N VAL A 480 -22.42 20.53 5.82
CA VAL A 480 -21.22 20.36 6.66
C VAL A 480 -21.55 20.45 8.16
N ALA A 481 -22.46 21.35 8.55
CA ALA A 481 -22.88 21.45 9.95
C ALA A 481 -23.61 20.18 10.42
N GLU A 482 -24.52 19.64 9.61
CA GLU A 482 -25.23 18.39 9.86
C GLU A 482 -24.26 17.18 9.91
N TYR A 483 -23.33 17.11 8.97
CA TYR A 483 -22.30 16.07 8.95
C TYR A 483 -21.47 16.07 10.25
N ARG A 484 -21.01 17.26 10.69
CA ARG A 484 -20.27 17.41 11.95
C ARG A 484 -21.13 17.02 13.18
N ALA A 485 -22.39 17.40 13.18
CA ALA A 485 -23.33 17.01 14.25
C ALA A 485 -23.57 15.48 14.26
N ALA A 486 -23.72 14.87 13.08
CA ALA A 486 -23.87 13.42 12.95
C ALA A 486 -22.63 12.65 13.43
N LEU A 487 -21.41 13.12 13.07
CA LEU A 487 -20.16 12.54 13.57
C LEU A 487 -20.05 12.62 15.10
N LYS A 488 -20.45 13.76 15.72
CA LYS A 488 -20.50 13.88 17.18
C LYS A 488 -21.47 12.89 17.80
N SER A 489 -22.64 12.75 17.21
CA SER A 489 -23.66 11.79 17.66
C SER A 489 -23.20 10.34 17.49
N ALA A 490 -22.37 10.05 16.48
CA ALA A 490 -21.79 8.74 16.24
C ALA A 490 -20.65 8.37 17.19
N GLY A 491 -20.16 9.33 18.02
CA GLY A 491 -19.12 9.09 19.02
C GLY A 491 -17.77 9.73 18.75
N TYR A 492 -17.72 10.75 17.88
CA TYR A 492 -16.48 11.48 17.55
C TYR A 492 -15.64 11.85 18.77
N ASP A 493 -16.26 12.45 19.82
CA ASP A 493 -15.51 12.94 20.98
C ASP A 493 -14.79 11.80 21.72
N LYS A 494 -15.40 10.60 21.76
CA LYS A 494 -14.77 9.42 22.36
C LYS A 494 -13.61 8.89 21.51
N VAL A 495 -13.79 8.83 20.19
CA VAL A 495 -12.73 8.39 19.27
C VAL A 495 -11.57 9.38 19.27
N LYS A 496 -11.85 10.71 19.27
CA LYS A 496 -10.80 11.73 19.36
C LYS A 496 -10.00 11.62 20.65
N ALA A 497 -10.69 11.45 21.80
CA ALA A 497 -10.01 11.28 23.08
C ALA A 497 -9.09 10.03 23.09
N GLU A 498 -9.51 8.95 22.42
CA GLU A 498 -8.68 7.75 22.30
C GLU A 498 -7.48 7.97 21.37
N TYR A 499 -7.65 8.70 20.24
CA TYR A 499 -6.52 9.13 19.41
C TYR A 499 -5.53 9.96 20.25
N ASP A 500 -5.99 10.95 21.00
CA ASP A 500 -5.13 11.83 21.79
C ASP A 500 -4.35 11.04 22.87
N ARG A 501 -5.00 10.09 23.52
CA ARG A 501 -4.37 9.20 24.49
C ARG A 501 -3.26 8.38 23.83
N GLN A 502 -3.55 7.73 22.69
CA GLN A 502 -2.60 6.87 22.00
C GLN A 502 -1.46 7.67 21.38
N VAL A 503 -1.72 8.84 20.78
CA VAL A 503 -0.66 9.73 20.27
C VAL A 503 0.29 10.15 21.39
N LYS A 504 -0.25 10.53 22.55
CA LYS A 504 0.57 10.87 23.72
C LYS A 504 1.44 9.71 24.19
N GLU A 505 0.91 8.49 24.24
CA GLU A 505 1.67 7.29 24.61
C GLU A 505 2.74 6.96 23.56
N PHE A 506 2.37 7.04 22.28
CA PHE A 506 3.30 6.83 21.17
C PHE A 506 4.46 7.82 21.23
N MET A 507 4.19 9.13 21.40
CA MET A 507 5.22 10.16 21.47
C MET A 507 6.14 9.99 22.70
N ALA A 508 5.63 9.46 23.79
CA ALA A 508 6.47 9.16 24.98
C ALA A 508 7.51 8.05 24.73
N THR A 509 7.31 7.22 23.72
CA THR A 509 8.20 6.11 23.33
C THR A 509 8.97 6.39 22.05
N TYR A 510 8.46 7.25 21.17
CA TYR A 510 9.03 7.54 19.85
C TYR A 510 10.45 8.17 19.93
N ASN A 511 10.71 8.99 20.94
CA ASN A 511 11.98 9.72 21.14
C ASN A 511 12.98 8.97 22.04
N LYS A 512 12.74 7.69 22.37
CA LYS A 512 13.63 6.84 23.17
C LYS A 512 14.39 5.85 22.29
#